data_1a12baf928e2243f10fc3bf5862a226c
#
_entry.id   1a12baf928e2243f10fc3bf5862a226c
#
_cell.length_a   1.000
_cell.length_b   1.000
_cell.length_c   1.000
_cell.angle_alpha   90.00
_cell.angle_beta   90.00
_cell.angle_gamma   90.00
#
_symmetry.space_group_name_H-M   'P 1'
#
loop_
_entity.id
_entity.type
_entity.pdbx_description
1 polymer ?
#
loop_
_entity_poly.entity_id
_entity_poly.type
_entity_poly.pdbx_seq_one_letter_code
_entity_poly.pdbx_strand_id
1 'polypeptide(L)' 'MKAVFMGSFQPVTNGHVDIITRASRLCDAVFAVVGYNPEKPLLVPVSARERWLKQAVSHLNNVRVESFAGALADFCVQVG' A
#
# COMPACT_ATOMS: atom_id res chain seq x y z
N MET A 1 -6.30 -11.70 11.50
CA MET A 1 -5.83 -11.92 10.11
C MET A 1 -5.30 -10.60 9.56
N LYS A 2 -4.16 -10.65 8.88
CA LYS A 2 -3.55 -9.50 8.23
C LYS A 2 -3.69 -9.62 6.72
N ALA A 3 -3.89 -8.50 6.04
CA ALA A 3 -3.94 -8.46 4.58
C ALA A 3 -2.86 -7.50 4.06
N VAL A 4 -2.31 -7.83 2.90
CA VAL A 4 -1.29 -7.00 2.24
C VAL A 4 -1.73 -6.73 0.82
N PHE A 5 -1.75 -5.46 0.44
CA PHE A 5 -2.01 -5.03 -0.92
C PHE A 5 -0.79 -4.27 -1.43
N MET A 6 -0.17 -4.78 -2.47
CA MET A 6 0.99 -4.13 -3.08
C MET A 6 0.64 -3.68 -4.49
N GLY A 7 0.98 -2.45 -4.82
CA GLY A 7 0.77 -1.90 -6.15
C GLY A 7 1.63 -0.67 -6.36
N SER A 8 1.67 -0.18 -7.59
CA SER A 8 2.42 1.03 -7.91
C SER A 8 1.70 2.29 -7.45
N PHE A 9 0.38 2.27 -7.38
CA PHE A 9 -0.46 3.42 -7.00
C PHE A 9 -0.09 4.69 -7.76
N GLN A 10 -0.12 4.59 -9.08
CA GLN A 10 0.21 5.68 -10.02
C GLN A 10 -0.94 5.95 -11.00
N PRO A 11 -1.99 6.68 -10.64
CA PRO A 11 -2.28 7.24 -9.31
C PRO A 11 -3.03 6.26 -8.40
N VAL A 12 -3.26 6.69 -7.16
CA VAL A 12 -4.21 6.02 -6.27
C VAL A 12 -5.61 6.25 -6.83
N THR A 13 -6.36 5.18 -7.04
CA THR A 13 -7.72 5.27 -7.60
C THR A 13 -8.77 4.94 -6.55
N ASN A 14 -10.03 5.28 -6.85
CA ASN A 14 -11.16 4.91 -5.99
C ASN A 14 -11.28 3.39 -5.84
N GLY A 15 -10.91 2.63 -6.87
CA GLY A 15 -10.90 1.17 -6.80
C GLY A 15 -9.91 0.65 -5.76
N HIS A 16 -8.72 1.25 -5.67
CA HIS A 16 -7.75 0.89 -4.63
C HIS A 16 -8.31 1.18 -3.25
N VAL A 17 -8.88 2.35 -3.04
CA VAL A 17 -9.44 2.75 -1.75
C VAL A 17 -10.60 1.83 -1.35
N ASP A 18 -11.46 1.47 -2.30
CA ASP A 18 -12.59 0.59 -2.05
C ASP A 18 -12.15 -0.80 -1.56
N ILE A 19 -11.17 -1.39 -2.24
CA ILE A 19 -10.65 -2.71 -1.87
C ILE A 19 -10.01 -2.66 -0.49
N ILE A 20 -9.19 -1.64 -0.21
CA ILE A 20 -8.52 -1.48 1.07
C ILE A 20 -9.55 -1.27 2.19
N THR A 21 -10.59 -0.48 1.93
CA THR A 21 -11.65 -0.23 2.90
C THR A 21 -12.39 -1.52 3.25
N ARG A 22 -12.73 -2.32 2.25
CA ARG A 22 -13.40 -3.61 2.49
C ARG A 22 -12.51 -4.55 3.29
N ALA A 23 -11.23 -4.64 2.95
CA ALA A 23 -10.29 -5.48 3.68
C ALA A 23 -10.13 -5.02 5.13
N SER A 24 -10.15 -3.71 5.38
CA SER A 24 -10.00 -3.17 6.72
C SER A 24 -11.13 -3.59 7.68
N ARG A 25 -12.31 -3.88 7.12
CA ARG A 25 -13.45 -4.36 7.90
C ARG A 25 -13.39 -5.84 8.22
N LEU A 26 -12.63 -6.61 7.43
CA LEU A 26 -12.55 -8.07 7.56
C LEU A 26 -11.28 -8.53 8.26
N CYS A 27 -10.26 -7.69 8.33
CA CYS A 27 -8.94 -8.03 8.84
C CYS A 27 -8.58 -7.18 10.06
N ASP A 28 -7.70 -7.71 10.91
CA ASP A 28 -7.20 -6.97 12.06
C ASP A 28 -6.27 -5.82 11.63
N ALA A 29 -5.50 -6.05 10.59
CA ALA A 29 -4.59 -5.05 10.03
C ALA A 29 -4.48 -5.21 8.52
N VAL A 30 -4.34 -4.08 7.83
CA VAL A 30 -4.15 -4.05 6.37
C VAL A 30 -2.88 -3.24 6.08
N PHE A 31 -2.00 -3.80 5.26
CA PHE A 31 -0.81 -3.12 4.77
C PHE A 31 -1.04 -2.73 3.32
N ALA A 32 -1.10 -1.44 3.05
CA ALA A 32 -1.15 -0.91 1.69
C ALA A 32 0.27 -0.49 1.31
N VAL A 33 0.90 -1.22 0.42
CA VAL A 33 2.32 -1.10 0.12
C VAL A 33 2.53 -0.54 -1.28
N VAL A 34 3.27 0.56 -1.36
CA VAL A 34 3.71 1.11 -2.64
C VAL A 34 4.95 0.33 -3.06
N GLY A 35 4.78 -0.59 -4.01
CA GLY A 35 5.87 -1.39 -4.57
C GLY A 35 6.58 -0.62 -5.67
N TYR A 36 7.90 -0.69 -5.70
CA TYR A 36 8.67 -0.03 -6.72
C TYR A 36 9.95 -0.80 -7.05
N ASN A 37 10.48 -0.56 -8.24
CA ASN A 37 11.77 -1.09 -8.66
C ASN A 37 12.78 0.06 -8.67
N PRO A 38 13.80 0.04 -7.78
CA PRO A 38 14.75 1.14 -7.68
C PRO A 38 15.61 1.32 -8.93
N GLU A 39 15.67 0.29 -9.81
CA GLU A 39 16.42 0.37 -11.06
C GLU A 39 15.66 1.06 -12.18
N LYS A 40 14.36 1.30 -12.03
CA LYS A 40 13.54 1.95 -13.05
C LYS A 40 13.26 3.39 -12.67
N PRO A 41 13.35 4.34 -13.63
CA PRO A 41 12.96 5.72 -13.36
C PRO A 41 11.47 5.80 -13.04
N LEU A 42 11.14 6.64 -12.06
CA LEU A 42 9.77 6.84 -11.61
C LEU A 42 9.25 8.17 -12.11
N LEU A 43 8.07 8.17 -12.73
CA LEU A 43 7.40 9.39 -13.14
C LEU A 43 6.91 10.19 -11.94
N VAL A 44 6.49 9.47 -10.89
CA VAL A 44 6.03 10.06 -9.64
C VAL A 44 6.87 9.49 -8.51
N PRO A 45 7.47 10.33 -7.65
CA PRO A 45 8.27 9.83 -6.52
C PRO A 45 7.45 8.93 -5.59
N VAL A 46 8.11 7.91 -5.04
CA VAL A 46 7.48 6.98 -4.08
C VAL A 46 6.91 7.74 -2.88
N SER A 47 7.64 8.73 -2.37
CA SER A 47 7.18 9.53 -1.24
C SER A 47 5.86 10.26 -1.51
N ALA A 48 5.66 10.75 -2.74
CA ALA A 48 4.41 11.40 -3.14
C ALA A 48 3.27 10.39 -3.20
N ARG A 49 3.52 9.20 -3.73
CA ARG A 49 2.51 8.15 -3.80
C ARG A 49 2.11 7.64 -2.42
N GLU A 50 3.07 7.47 -1.52
CA GLU A 50 2.78 7.13 -0.12
C GLU A 50 1.90 8.18 0.53
N ARG A 51 2.21 9.46 0.33
CA ARG A 51 1.45 10.56 0.93
C ARG A 51 0.02 10.57 0.42
N TRP A 52 -0.18 10.42 -0.89
CA TRP A 52 -1.52 10.38 -1.47
C TRP A 52 -2.33 9.20 -0.94
N LEU A 53 -1.70 8.04 -0.83
CA LEU A 53 -2.36 6.85 -0.31
C LEU A 53 -2.71 7.03 1.17
N LYS A 54 -1.81 7.58 1.98
CA LYS A 54 -2.06 7.87 3.39
C LYS A 54 -3.26 8.80 3.56
N GLN A 55 -3.36 9.84 2.73
CA GLN A 55 -4.50 10.75 2.77
C GLN A 55 -5.80 10.03 2.40
N ALA A 56 -5.76 9.20 1.38
CA ALA A 56 -6.96 8.49 0.90
C ALA A 56 -7.51 7.49 1.92
N VAL A 57 -6.65 6.89 2.75
CA VAL A 57 -7.07 5.88 3.74
C VAL A 57 -6.95 6.37 5.18
N SER A 58 -6.80 7.68 5.38
CA SER A 58 -6.60 8.27 6.72
C SER A 58 -7.75 8.01 7.68
N HIS A 59 -8.95 7.73 7.17
CA HIS A 59 -10.13 7.42 7.98
C HIS A 59 -10.15 5.96 8.47
N LEU A 60 -9.20 5.13 8.05
CA LEU A 60 -9.14 3.71 8.42
C LEU A 60 -8.06 3.49 9.48
N ASN A 61 -8.45 3.08 10.67
CA ASN A 61 -7.55 2.98 11.82
C ASN A 61 -6.55 1.84 11.75
N ASN A 62 -6.88 0.78 11.01
CA ASN A 62 -6.07 -0.44 10.95
C ASN A 62 -5.32 -0.61 9.64
N VAL A 63 -5.20 0.46 8.85
CA VAL A 63 -4.45 0.44 7.59
C VAL A 63 -3.12 1.15 7.77
N ARG A 64 -2.04 0.46 7.39
CA ARG A 64 -0.69 1.03 7.37
C ARG A 64 -0.25 1.18 5.93
N VAL A 65 0.33 2.34 5.62
CA VAL A 65 0.88 2.62 4.29
C VAL A 65 2.39 2.58 4.38
N GLU A 66 3.00 1.75 3.53
CA GLU A 66 4.45 1.58 3.48
C GLU A 66 4.91 1.55 2.03
N SER A 67 6.21 1.66 1.81
CA SER A 67 6.83 1.45 0.51
C SER A 67 7.85 0.33 0.60
N PHE A 68 8.03 -0.41 -0.49
CA PHE A 68 8.96 -1.54 -0.50
C PHE A 68 9.53 -1.73 -1.90
N ALA A 69 10.86 -1.88 -1.95
CA ALA A 69 11.58 -2.19 -3.18
C ALA A 69 11.81 -3.69 -3.22
N GLY A 70 10.96 -4.43 -3.94
CA GLY A 70 11.10 -5.88 -4.03
C GLY A 70 9.78 -6.58 -4.27
N ALA A 71 9.81 -7.90 -4.14
CA ALA A 71 8.64 -8.74 -4.36
C ALA A 71 7.73 -8.76 -3.13
N LEU A 72 6.44 -8.99 -3.37
CA LEU A 72 5.45 -9.10 -2.29
C LEU A 72 5.84 -10.15 -1.25
N ALA A 73 6.38 -11.29 -1.69
CA ALA A 73 6.78 -12.35 -0.78
C ALA A 73 7.85 -11.88 0.22
N ASP A 74 8.81 -11.07 -0.25
CA ASP A 74 9.86 -10.53 0.61
C ASP A 74 9.30 -9.57 1.65
N PHE A 75 8.34 -8.74 1.26
CA PHE A 75 7.65 -7.86 2.20
C PHE A 75 6.92 -8.66 3.28
N CYS A 76 6.22 -9.70 2.89
CA CYS A 76 5.48 -10.55 3.83
C CYS A 76 6.39 -11.23 4.84
N VAL A 77 7.60 -11.62 4.43
CA VAL A 77 8.60 -12.18 5.34
C VAL A 77 9.04 -11.15 6.39
N GLN A 78 9.24 -9.88 5.98
CA GLN A 78 9.67 -8.82 6.90
C GLN A 78 8.62 -8.49 7.97
N VAL A 79 7.35 -8.50 7.62
CA VAL A 79 6.29 -8.13 8.57
C VAL A 79 5.70 -9.33 9.31
N GLY A 80 6.15 -10.51 8.96
CA GLY A 80 5.67 -11.74 9.60
C GLY A 80 4.30 -12.13 9.14
#